data_8e1d6c304c6ca13121ffe9d764f11597
#
_entry.id   8e1d6c304c6ca13121ffe9d764f11597
#
_cell.length_a   1.000
_cell.length_b   1.000
_cell.length_c   1.000
_cell.angle_alpha   90.00
_cell.angle_beta   90.00
_cell.angle_gamma   90.00
#
_symmetry.space_group_name_H-M   'P 1'
#
loop_
_entity.id
_entity.type
_entity.pdbx_description
1 polymer ?
#
loop_
_entity_poly.entity_id
_entity_poly.type
_entity_poly.pdbx_seq_one_letter_code
_entity_poly.pdbx_strand_id
1 'polypeptide(L)'
;MKLKKQLCILIAVVMIFAALPIVSFADTSTKRTVEAEIMTVYGGADGIISMTFDDGYYETSLVLNELLAKYNLTASTMVIAERTHKGNAGYITPTTGAEIFAAGYLEPQSHSMTHVSLKDGEVAEENKATVYKTEMAEAKTLIETMFPGNDILTFAIPYGSMAYDAHTYASEIYYAIRTTNDGVQTLDPDFSTSNGSWSRMFSPASGRLRYTVGDYTDEQQWEMIKADIDKCANAWYIPITHRVGDVDETEMSYAVADRMFAYIASLRDEGKVWVTTYSEAVKYVRERQNSIVSAYSENGAIYADVRMSGYTEDGFTLDADVFNTPLTVKVEVPADYGTVYYTSGGTQYTAESFSDGGGNYVYVNLIPNEGPVEIRVSSTHEFGDWEKHNTDLHKRSCIDCGMVDYSEHEWDAGVITKDPTHMKEGTKLCTCIHCGEEKSFPADKTPVHTFSEKRESRQCKVEDATCTTGTIYYYVCECGEIGTETYEADDALGHAFGQWRTELQATETTDGRRVRLCECGEKEYETIPKTGDGDTGSNGISTPLLIGIIGGGVALIAVGAVAVIVIKKKKKV
;
A
#
# COMPACT_ATOMS: atom_id res chain seq x y z
N MET A 1 -8.72 -78.21 68.52
CA MET A 1 -7.35 -78.08 67.91
C MET A 1 -7.36 -78.02 66.36
N LYS A 2 -8.40 -78.42 65.66
CA LYS A 2 -8.46 -78.34 64.16
C LYS A 2 -8.88 -76.94 63.60
N LEU A 3 -9.59 -76.11 64.39
CA LEU A 3 -10.00 -74.78 63.89
C LEU A 3 -8.90 -73.75 63.92
N LYS A 4 -7.90 -73.82 64.82
CA LYS A 4 -6.76 -72.89 64.84
C LYS A 4 -5.72 -73.08 63.73
N LYS A 5 -5.61 -74.30 63.18
CA LYS A 5 -4.69 -74.57 62.07
C LYS A 5 -5.25 -74.08 60.72
N GLN A 6 -6.57 -74.09 60.50
CA GLN A 6 -7.16 -73.55 59.28
C GLN A 6 -7.18 -72.00 59.22
N LEU A 7 -7.27 -71.34 60.43
CA LEU A 7 -7.18 -69.89 60.47
C LEU A 7 -5.76 -69.35 60.21
N CYS A 8 -4.71 -70.08 60.62
CA CYS A 8 -3.33 -69.71 60.32
C CYS A 8 -2.96 -69.87 58.82
N ILE A 9 -3.55 -70.86 58.12
CA ILE A 9 -3.32 -71.06 56.69
C ILE A 9 -4.09 -70.00 55.89
N LEU A 10 -5.27 -69.60 56.35
CA LEU A 10 -6.03 -68.56 55.64
C LEU A 10 -5.39 -67.16 55.78
N ILE A 11 -4.80 -66.85 56.95
CA ILE A 11 -4.07 -65.61 57.20
C ILE A 11 -2.74 -65.60 56.42
N ALA A 12 -2.06 -66.75 56.31
CA ALA A 12 -0.84 -66.82 55.51
C ALA A 12 -1.08 -66.67 53.99
N VAL A 13 -2.23 -67.16 53.49
CA VAL A 13 -2.59 -67.03 52.06
C VAL A 13 -3.04 -65.61 51.76
N VAL A 14 -3.76 -64.93 52.70
CA VAL A 14 -4.15 -63.53 52.52
C VAL A 14 -2.95 -62.57 52.60
N MET A 15 -1.92 -62.90 53.45
CA MET A 15 -0.70 -62.06 53.48
C MET A 15 0.24 -62.29 52.29
N ILE A 16 0.17 -63.45 51.63
CA ILE A 16 0.96 -63.66 50.41
C ILE A 16 0.35 -62.90 49.21
N PHE A 17 -0.97 -62.69 49.16
CA PHE A 17 -1.61 -61.82 48.16
C PHE A 17 -1.44 -60.32 48.44
N ALA A 18 -1.18 -59.92 49.67
CA ALA A 18 -0.93 -58.51 50.03
C ALA A 18 0.52 -58.06 49.77
N ALA A 19 1.40 -58.96 49.33
CA ALA A 19 2.80 -58.66 49.03
C ALA A 19 3.15 -58.75 47.53
N LEU A 20 2.16 -58.78 46.64
CA LEU A 20 2.41 -58.44 45.24
C LEU A 20 2.64 -56.93 45.21
N PRO A 21 3.75 -56.44 44.65
CA PRO A 21 3.92 -55.03 44.44
C PRO A 21 2.74 -54.62 43.52
N ILE A 22 1.87 -53.75 44.00
CA ILE A 22 1.07 -52.92 43.14
C ILE A 22 2.12 -52.16 42.36
N VAL A 23 2.43 -52.60 41.14
CA VAL A 23 3.10 -51.77 40.16
C VAL A 23 2.08 -50.65 39.90
N SER A 24 2.15 -49.63 40.72
CA SER A 24 1.64 -48.32 40.39
C SER A 24 2.38 -48.00 39.09
N PHE A 25 1.71 -48.12 37.97
CA PHE A 25 2.08 -47.33 36.81
C PHE A 25 1.97 -45.90 37.28
N ALA A 26 3.01 -45.38 37.92
CA ALA A 26 3.19 -43.95 38.05
C ALA A 26 3.02 -43.43 36.65
N ASP A 27 2.04 -42.62 36.43
CA ASP A 27 1.89 -41.83 35.25
C ASP A 27 3.22 -41.06 35.12
N THR A 28 4.09 -41.56 34.23
CA THR A 28 5.44 -41.05 34.06
C THR A 28 5.48 -39.88 33.11
N SER A 29 4.32 -39.29 32.82
CA SER A 29 4.25 -38.00 32.14
C SER A 29 4.72 -36.90 33.11
N THR A 30 6.05 -36.76 33.23
CA THR A 30 6.60 -35.66 34.02
C THR A 30 6.56 -34.39 33.19
N LYS A 31 5.47 -33.64 33.32
CA LYS A 31 5.45 -32.26 32.84
C LYS A 31 6.53 -31.47 33.56
N ARG A 32 7.47 -30.91 32.78
CA ARG A 32 8.50 -30.00 33.30
C ARG A 32 8.23 -28.63 32.71
N THR A 33 8.22 -27.60 33.54
CA THR A 33 8.15 -26.21 33.05
C THR A 33 9.33 -25.91 32.16
N VAL A 34 9.09 -25.27 31.05
CA VAL A 34 10.05 -24.74 30.09
C VAL A 34 9.96 -23.22 30.15
N GLU A 35 11.10 -22.54 30.05
CA GLU A 35 11.12 -21.08 30.03
C GLU A 35 10.50 -20.59 28.72
N ALA A 36 9.56 -19.64 28.84
CA ALA A 36 8.94 -19.01 27.69
C ALA A 36 8.50 -17.58 28.05
N GLU A 37 8.66 -16.67 27.10
CA GLU A 37 8.24 -15.28 27.22
C GLU A 37 7.59 -14.79 25.93
N ILE A 38 6.55 -13.94 26.03
CA ILE A 38 5.99 -13.26 24.87
C ILE A 38 6.90 -12.09 24.53
N MET A 39 7.35 -12.04 23.27
CA MET A 39 8.25 -10.98 22.81
C MET A 39 7.55 -9.64 22.77
N THR A 40 8.29 -8.58 23.11
CA THR A 40 7.79 -7.20 23.06
C THR A 40 7.43 -6.77 21.65
N VAL A 41 8.14 -7.28 20.67
CA VAL A 41 7.94 -7.00 19.23
C VAL A 41 7.81 -8.32 18.48
N TYR A 42 6.95 -8.34 17.47
CA TYR A 42 6.78 -9.48 16.59
C TYR A 42 8.11 -9.89 15.94
N GLY A 43 8.35 -11.20 15.85
CA GLY A 43 9.58 -11.75 15.29
C GLY A 43 10.83 -11.55 16.15
N GLY A 44 10.70 -10.98 17.36
CA GLY A 44 11.84 -10.67 18.23
C GLY A 44 12.67 -9.46 17.76
N ALA A 45 12.12 -8.62 16.90
CA ALA A 45 12.76 -7.37 16.45
C ALA A 45 12.94 -6.36 17.60
N ASP A 46 13.86 -5.40 17.43
CA ASP A 46 14.18 -4.40 18.46
C ASP A 46 13.17 -3.26 18.52
N GLY A 47 12.45 -2.96 17.43
CA GLY A 47 11.51 -1.85 17.37
C GLY A 47 10.38 -2.06 16.38
N ILE A 48 9.41 -1.13 16.39
CA ILE A 48 8.24 -1.15 15.49
C ILE A 48 8.22 0.13 14.65
N ILE A 49 7.90 -0.01 13.37
CA ILE A 49 7.60 1.11 12.48
C ILE A 49 6.21 0.91 11.88
N SER A 50 5.30 1.87 12.13
CA SER A 50 3.96 1.91 11.55
C SER A 50 3.75 3.22 10.82
N MET A 51 3.94 3.22 9.50
CA MET A 51 3.79 4.42 8.67
C MET A 51 2.33 4.81 8.54
N THR A 52 2.04 6.10 8.73
CA THR A 52 0.67 6.64 8.62
C THR A 52 0.61 7.84 7.68
N PHE A 53 -0.43 7.88 6.85
CA PHE A 53 -0.65 8.92 5.84
C PHE A 53 -2.05 9.50 5.99
N ASP A 54 -2.14 10.80 6.25
CA ASP A 54 -3.41 11.44 6.58
C ASP A 54 -4.20 11.90 5.35
N ASP A 55 -5.49 12.14 5.56
CA ASP A 55 -6.50 12.68 4.64
C ASP A 55 -7.01 11.72 3.55
N GLY A 56 -6.29 10.67 3.18
CA GLY A 56 -6.73 9.76 2.12
C GLY A 56 -6.66 10.37 0.72
N TYR A 57 -5.58 11.10 0.39
CA TYR A 57 -5.35 11.65 -0.95
C TYR A 57 -5.12 10.55 -1.98
N TYR A 58 -5.83 10.63 -3.11
CA TYR A 58 -5.80 9.60 -4.16
C TYR A 58 -4.42 9.43 -4.81
N GLU A 59 -3.84 10.54 -5.28
CA GLU A 59 -2.52 10.51 -5.94
C GLU A 59 -1.42 10.01 -4.99
N THR A 60 -1.42 10.48 -3.75
CA THR A 60 -0.53 9.97 -2.69
C THR A 60 -0.71 8.47 -2.49
N SER A 61 -1.96 7.99 -2.40
CA SER A 61 -2.25 6.56 -2.18
C SER A 61 -1.77 5.68 -3.33
N LEU A 62 -1.76 6.17 -4.57
CA LEU A 62 -1.18 5.45 -5.71
C LEU A 62 0.34 5.33 -5.59
N VAL A 63 1.02 6.44 -5.27
CA VAL A 63 2.49 6.44 -5.05
C VAL A 63 2.86 5.53 -3.89
N LEU A 64 2.10 5.58 -2.79
CA LEU A 64 2.32 4.72 -1.64
C LEU A 64 2.17 3.24 -2.01
N ASN A 65 1.10 2.88 -2.70
CA ASN A 65 0.85 1.49 -3.07
C ASN A 65 1.97 0.93 -3.98
N GLU A 66 2.48 1.76 -4.90
CA GLU A 66 3.64 1.42 -5.74
C GLU A 66 4.91 1.17 -4.90
N LEU A 67 5.25 2.12 -4.01
CA LEU A 67 6.47 2.05 -3.20
C LEU A 67 6.39 0.95 -2.14
N LEU A 68 5.23 0.78 -1.50
CA LEU A 68 5.02 -0.28 -0.51
C LEU A 68 5.15 -1.66 -1.17
N ALA A 69 4.57 -1.85 -2.36
CA ALA A 69 4.73 -3.08 -3.13
C ALA A 69 6.19 -3.33 -3.53
N LYS A 70 6.90 -2.30 -4.00
CA LYS A 70 8.31 -2.37 -4.40
C LYS A 70 9.21 -2.90 -3.28
N TYR A 71 8.94 -2.49 -2.06
CA TYR A 71 9.77 -2.84 -0.89
C TYR A 71 9.12 -3.90 0.01
N ASN A 72 7.98 -4.45 -0.37
CA ASN A 72 7.18 -5.37 0.44
C ASN A 72 6.96 -4.86 1.86
N LEU A 73 6.44 -3.64 1.97
CA LEU A 73 6.10 -2.96 3.21
C LEU A 73 4.60 -2.72 3.29
N THR A 74 4.12 -2.43 4.49
CA THR A 74 2.71 -2.05 4.73
C THR A 74 2.62 -0.72 5.45
N ALA A 75 1.48 -0.03 5.30
CA ALA A 75 1.21 1.24 5.94
C ALA A 75 -0.30 1.45 6.15
N SER A 76 -0.67 2.49 6.89
CA SER A 76 -2.07 2.88 7.10
C SER A 76 -2.34 4.26 6.48
N THR A 77 -3.48 4.43 5.82
CA THR A 77 -3.99 5.74 5.41
C THR A 77 -5.21 6.12 6.25
N MET A 78 -5.19 7.34 6.80
CA MET A 78 -6.25 7.87 7.63
C MET A 78 -7.25 8.63 6.76
N VAL A 79 -8.42 8.03 6.49
CA VAL A 79 -9.38 8.56 5.52
C VAL A 79 -10.42 9.47 6.15
N ILE A 80 -10.70 10.61 5.52
CA ILE A 80 -11.81 11.48 5.86
C ILE A 80 -13.07 10.89 5.22
N ALA A 81 -13.93 10.29 6.05
CA ALA A 81 -15.02 9.44 5.60
C ALA A 81 -15.95 10.10 4.58
N GLU A 82 -16.40 11.33 4.84
CA GLU A 82 -17.32 12.04 3.96
C GLU A 82 -16.69 12.41 2.62
N ARG A 83 -15.44 12.86 2.60
CA ARG A 83 -14.72 13.22 1.37
C ARG A 83 -14.55 12.02 0.46
N THR A 84 -14.19 10.88 1.05
CA THR A 84 -14.08 9.59 0.36
C THR A 84 -15.45 9.13 -0.16
N HIS A 85 -16.49 9.16 0.68
CA HIS A 85 -17.85 8.72 0.33
C HIS A 85 -18.44 9.55 -0.81
N LYS A 86 -18.28 10.87 -0.75
CA LYS A 86 -18.80 11.79 -1.79
C LYS A 86 -17.97 11.80 -3.07
N GLY A 87 -16.79 11.16 -3.08
CA GLY A 87 -15.88 11.18 -4.21
C GLY A 87 -15.35 12.58 -4.51
N ASN A 88 -14.97 13.33 -3.47
CA ASN A 88 -14.41 14.67 -3.63
C ASN A 88 -13.12 14.60 -4.45
N ALA A 89 -12.90 15.58 -5.31
CA ALA A 89 -11.72 15.65 -6.16
C ALA A 89 -10.42 15.62 -5.32
N GLY A 90 -9.46 14.79 -5.73
CA GLY A 90 -8.18 14.61 -5.05
C GLY A 90 -8.18 13.59 -3.91
N TYR A 91 -9.31 13.04 -3.52
CA TYR A 91 -9.42 12.00 -2.47
C TYR A 91 -9.72 10.63 -3.08
N ILE A 92 -9.34 9.57 -2.36
CA ILE A 92 -9.80 8.22 -2.71
C ILE A 92 -11.33 8.17 -2.66
N THR A 93 -11.91 7.39 -3.56
CA THR A 93 -13.35 7.12 -3.62
C THR A 93 -13.62 5.69 -3.15
N PRO A 94 -14.87 5.28 -2.89
CA PRO A 94 -15.16 3.89 -2.56
C PRO A 94 -14.64 2.90 -3.61
N THR A 95 -14.69 3.26 -4.89
CA THR A 95 -14.21 2.40 -5.99
C THR A 95 -12.67 2.33 -6.02
N THR A 96 -12.01 3.49 -6.04
CA THR A 96 -10.53 3.53 -6.12
C THR A 96 -9.88 3.04 -4.83
N GLY A 97 -10.51 3.27 -3.67
CA GLY A 97 -10.04 2.75 -2.39
C GLY A 97 -10.15 1.22 -2.33
N ALA A 98 -11.25 0.64 -2.83
CA ALA A 98 -11.39 -0.81 -2.89
C ALA A 98 -10.27 -1.46 -3.73
N GLU A 99 -9.87 -0.84 -4.85
CA GLU A 99 -8.76 -1.32 -5.69
C GLU A 99 -7.40 -1.18 -4.97
N ILE A 100 -7.17 -0.06 -4.29
CA ILE A 100 -5.91 0.22 -3.57
C ILE A 100 -5.75 -0.74 -2.38
N PHE A 101 -6.78 -0.90 -1.56
CA PHE A 101 -6.72 -1.71 -0.35
C PHE A 101 -6.73 -3.22 -0.64
N ALA A 102 -7.33 -3.66 -1.76
CA ALA A 102 -7.26 -5.05 -2.19
C ALA A 102 -5.82 -5.52 -2.52
N ALA A 103 -4.89 -4.60 -2.76
CA ALA A 103 -3.48 -4.94 -2.94
C ALA A 103 -2.79 -5.39 -1.62
N GLY A 104 -3.37 -5.08 -0.46
CA GLY A 104 -2.90 -5.52 0.86
C GLY A 104 -1.69 -4.77 1.43
N TYR A 105 -1.18 -3.74 0.73
CA TYR A 105 -0.04 -2.94 1.21
C TYR A 105 -0.46 -1.72 2.02
N LEU A 106 -1.63 -1.18 1.76
CA LEU A 106 -2.19 0.00 2.43
C LEU A 106 -3.54 -0.35 3.03
N GLU A 107 -3.76 -0.01 4.31
CA GLU A 107 -5.05 -0.19 4.98
C GLU A 107 -5.75 1.13 5.24
N PRO A 108 -7.08 1.21 5.21
CA PRO A 108 -7.82 2.39 5.64
C PRO A 108 -8.00 2.40 7.16
N GLN A 109 -7.80 3.57 7.79
CA GLN A 109 -8.17 3.84 9.18
C GLN A 109 -8.89 5.19 9.26
N SER A 110 -9.45 5.57 10.41
CA SER A 110 -10.32 6.73 10.52
C SER A 110 -9.58 8.05 10.72
N HIS A 111 -9.99 9.09 9.95
CA HIS A 111 -9.59 10.50 10.15
C HIS A 111 -10.81 11.41 10.28
N SER A 112 -11.81 10.99 11.03
CA SER A 112 -13.11 11.61 11.25
C SER A 112 -14.06 11.61 10.02
N MET A 113 -15.27 12.11 10.22
CA MET A 113 -16.26 12.25 9.16
C MET A 113 -15.91 13.39 8.21
N THR A 114 -15.68 14.59 8.74
CA THR A 114 -15.59 15.83 7.95
C THR A 114 -14.28 16.59 8.14
N HIS A 115 -13.39 16.09 9.03
CA HIS A 115 -12.13 16.73 9.40
C HIS A 115 -12.30 18.05 10.16
N VAL A 116 -13.32 18.14 11.01
CA VAL A 116 -13.49 19.31 11.90
C VAL A 116 -12.54 19.22 13.11
N SER A 117 -12.21 20.37 13.66
CA SER A 117 -11.47 20.43 14.90
C SER A 117 -12.36 20.07 16.08
N LEU A 118 -11.85 19.19 16.95
CA LEU A 118 -12.53 18.73 18.16
C LEU A 118 -11.86 19.28 19.44
N LYS A 119 -11.13 20.40 19.33
CA LYS A 119 -10.42 21.04 20.44
C LYS A 119 -11.39 21.69 21.43
N ASP A 120 -10.88 21.93 22.64
CA ASP A 120 -11.65 22.64 23.67
C ASP A 120 -12.15 23.99 23.17
N GLY A 121 -13.47 24.21 23.35
CA GLY A 121 -14.15 25.44 22.97
C GLY A 121 -14.49 25.60 21.48
N GLU A 122 -14.07 24.66 20.61
CA GLU A 122 -14.40 24.69 19.18
C GLU A 122 -15.74 24.00 18.85
N VAL A 123 -16.19 23.09 19.71
CA VAL A 123 -17.52 22.47 19.63
C VAL A 123 -18.38 23.01 20.75
N ALA A 124 -19.53 23.64 20.41
CA ALA A 124 -20.49 24.14 21.40
C ALA A 124 -21.02 22.99 22.27
N GLU A 125 -21.18 23.22 23.58
CA GLU A 125 -21.51 22.18 24.56
C GLU A 125 -22.78 21.41 24.19
N GLU A 126 -23.82 22.12 23.72
CA GLU A 126 -25.10 21.55 23.29
C GLU A 126 -24.98 20.64 22.05
N ASN A 127 -23.92 20.77 21.27
CA ASN A 127 -23.69 20.01 20.03
C ASN A 127 -22.70 18.85 20.20
N LYS A 128 -21.95 18.81 21.31
CA LYS A 128 -20.86 17.84 21.50
C LYS A 128 -21.27 16.40 21.24
N ALA A 129 -22.36 15.95 21.86
CA ALA A 129 -22.82 14.56 21.72
C ALA A 129 -23.12 14.20 20.24
N THR A 130 -23.71 15.13 19.49
CA THR A 130 -24.02 14.92 18.07
C THR A 130 -22.75 14.94 17.22
N VAL A 131 -21.89 15.94 17.45
CA VAL A 131 -20.63 16.09 16.69
C VAL A 131 -19.72 14.90 16.92
N TYR A 132 -19.51 14.48 18.19
CA TYR A 132 -18.64 13.34 18.51
C TYR A 132 -19.16 12.05 17.89
N LYS A 133 -20.49 11.82 17.96
CA LYS A 133 -21.10 10.66 17.32
C LYS A 133 -20.86 10.68 15.81
N THR A 134 -21.10 11.80 15.14
CA THR A 134 -20.93 11.92 13.69
C THR A 134 -19.47 11.81 13.30
N GLU A 135 -18.57 12.56 13.94
CA GLU A 135 -17.17 12.62 13.55
C GLU A 135 -16.39 11.32 13.85
N MET A 136 -16.85 10.50 14.79
CA MET A 136 -16.14 9.30 15.20
C MET A 136 -16.93 8.01 14.93
N ALA A 137 -18.10 7.79 15.55
CA ALA A 137 -18.82 6.53 15.44
C ALA A 137 -19.43 6.33 14.03
N GLU A 138 -20.10 7.36 13.50
CA GLU A 138 -20.69 7.27 12.16
C GLU A 138 -19.58 7.26 11.06
N ALA A 139 -18.46 7.97 11.28
CA ALA A 139 -17.31 7.92 10.39
C ALA A 139 -16.73 6.51 10.28
N LYS A 140 -16.50 5.84 11.44
CA LYS A 140 -16.06 4.45 11.49
C LYS A 140 -16.98 3.55 10.68
N THR A 141 -18.28 3.57 10.98
CA THR A 141 -19.29 2.76 10.29
C THR A 141 -19.33 3.02 8.77
N LEU A 142 -19.17 4.29 8.37
CA LEU A 142 -19.15 4.64 6.95
C LEU A 142 -17.92 4.08 6.25
N ILE A 143 -16.74 4.15 6.87
CA ILE A 143 -15.50 3.60 6.31
C ILE A 143 -15.59 2.07 6.19
N GLU A 144 -16.06 1.37 7.22
CA GLU A 144 -16.30 -0.08 7.20
C GLU A 144 -17.31 -0.49 6.12
N THR A 145 -18.32 0.35 5.89
CA THR A 145 -19.30 0.12 4.81
C THR A 145 -18.69 0.30 3.43
N MET A 146 -17.82 1.30 3.24
CA MET A 146 -17.15 1.55 1.97
C MET A 146 -16.09 0.49 1.65
N PHE A 147 -15.43 -0.03 2.68
CA PHE A 147 -14.29 -0.95 2.55
C PHE A 147 -14.48 -2.20 3.41
N PRO A 148 -15.46 -3.06 3.07
CA PRO A 148 -15.75 -4.25 3.84
C PRO A 148 -14.54 -5.20 3.92
N GLY A 149 -14.32 -5.78 5.09
CA GLY A 149 -13.17 -6.63 5.38
C GLY A 149 -11.96 -5.89 5.95
N ASN A 150 -12.08 -4.56 6.13
CA ASN A 150 -11.08 -3.78 6.87
C ASN A 150 -11.66 -3.38 8.24
N ASP A 151 -10.97 -3.77 9.30
CA ASP A 151 -11.32 -3.38 10.66
C ASP A 151 -10.81 -1.95 10.94
N ILE A 152 -11.73 -1.03 11.23
CA ILE A 152 -11.38 0.36 11.55
C ILE A 152 -11.18 0.48 13.06
N LEU A 153 -9.97 0.21 13.51
CA LEU A 153 -9.61 0.10 14.92
C LEU A 153 -9.00 1.36 15.50
N THR A 154 -8.50 2.25 14.64
CA THR A 154 -7.71 3.41 15.05
C THR A 154 -8.25 4.71 14.51
N PHE A 155 -7.97 5.79 15.23
CA PHE A 155 -8.42 7.14 14.90
C PHE A 155 -7.25 8.11 14.91
N ALA A 156 -7.03 8.80 13.80
CA ALA A 156 -6.12 9.93 13.75
C ALA A 156 -6.88 11.23 14.04
N ILE A 157 -6.39 12.01 14.98
CA ILE A 157 -7.06 13.24 15.41
C ILE A 157 -6.85 14.33 14.34
N PRO A 158 -7.91 14.91 13.75
CA PRO A 158 -7.78 16.10 12.93
C PRO A 158 -7.03 17.22 13.67
N TYR A 159 -6.06 17.84 13.02
CA TYR A 159 -5.19 18.87 13.62
C TYR A 159 -4.38 18.43 14.86
N GLY A 160 -4.33 17.14 15.16
CA GLY A 160 -3.47 16.51 16.15
C GLY A 160 -3.83 16.69 17.62
N SER A 161 -4.92 17.38 17.95
CA SER A 161 -5.39 17.52 19.33
C SER A 161 -6.91 17.64 19.40
N MET A 162 -7.51 17.17 20.49
CA MET A 162 -8.94 17.27 20.76
C MET A 162 -9.22 17.48 22.26
N ALA A 163 -10.45 17.85 22.58
CA ALA A 163 -10.93 18.02 23.95
C ALA A 163 -10.91 16.69 24.72
N TYR A 164 -10.81 16.78 26.05
CA TYR A 164 -10.78 15.60 26.92
C TYR A 164 -12.02 14.71 26.80
N ASP A 165 -13.20 15.31 26.74
CA ASP A 165 -14.47 14.59 26.59
C ASP A 165 -14.62 13.95 25.19
N ALA A 166 -14.11 14.60 24.14
CA ALA A 166 -14.00 14.01 22.81
C ALA A 166 -13.08 12.78 22.83
N HIS A 167 -11.98 12.88 23.52
CA HIS A 167 -11.04 11.78 23.73
C HIS A 167 -11.72 10.61 24.46
N THR A 168 -12.44 10.88 25.53
CA THR A 168 -13.19 9.86 26.29
C THR A 168 -14.18 9.15 25.37
N TYR A 169 -14.93 9.91 24.57
CA TYR A 169 -15.86 9.36 23.60
C TYR A 169 -15.17 8.47 22.55
N ALA A 170 -14.03 8.94 21.99
CA ALA A 170 -13.27 8.18 21.00
C ALA A 170 -12.75 6.85 21.57
N SER A 171 -12.37 6.80 22.85
CA SER A 171 -11.86 5.60 23.51
C SER A 171 -12.91 4.50 23.72
N GLU A 172 -14.18 4.82 23.61
CA GLU A 172 -15.27 3.84 23.61
C GLU A 172 -15.48 3.17 22.24
N ILE A 173 -14.83 3.72 21.18
CA ILE A 173 -15.05 3.33 19.78
C ILE A 173 -13.78 2.74 19.16
N TYR A 174 -12.62 3.32 19.46
CA TYR A 174 -11.33 2.96 18.87
C TYR A 174 -10.38 2.40 19.92
N TYR A 175 -9.54 1.48 19.48
CA TYR A 175 -8.53 0.84 20.33
C TYR A 175 -7.24 1.66 20.46
N ALA A 176 -7.03 2.61 19.56
CA ALA A 176 -5.94 3.57 19.64
C ALA A 176 -6.28 4.88 18.94
N ILE A 177 -5.68 5.96 19.44
CA ILE A 177 -5.87 7.31 18.93
C ILE A 177 -4.50 7.93 18.72
N ARG A 178 -4.23 8.40 17.49
CA ARG A 178 -2.96 9.00 17.10
C ARG A 178 -3.05 10.53 17.14
N THR A 179 -2.08 11.12 17.81
CA THR A 179 -1.83 12.57 17.82
C THR A 179 -0.80 12.96 16.76
N THR A 180 -0.38 14.23 16.75
CA THR A 180 0.74 14.74 15.93
C THR A 180 1.94 15.16 16.78
N ASN A 181 2.11 14.60 17.96
CA ASN A 181 3.26 14.89 18.82
C ASN A 181 4.53 14.30 18.22
N ASP A 182 5.64 15.04 18.33
CA ASP A 182 6.93 14.55 17.88
C ASP A 182 7.52 13.52 18.85
N GLY A 183 8.25 12.54 18.32
CA GLY A 183 8.97 11.54 19.10
C GLY A 183 8.64 10.11 18.71
N VAL A 184 9.03 9.19 19.58
CA VAL A 184 8.74 7.75 19.47
C VAL A 184 7.93 7.31 20.68
N GLN A 185 7.13 6.27 20.50
CA GLN A 185 6.37 5.63 21.56
C GLN A 185 7.21 4.55 22.23
N THR A 186 7.00 4.33 23.53
CA THR A 186 7.53 3.11 24.17
C THR A 186 6.86 1.86 23.59
N LEU A 187 7.59 0.74 23.62
CA LEU A 187 7.08 -0.56 23.21
C LEU A 187 6.06 -1.14 24.22
N ASP A 188 6.07 -0.64 25.46
CA ASP A 188 5.11 -0.97 26.52
C ASP A 188 4.33 0.28 26.94
N PRO A 189 3.40 0.76 26.13
CA PRO A 189 2.55 1.88 26.53
C PRO A 189 1.66 1.47 27.70
N ASP A 190 1.54 2.36 28.68
CA ASP A 190 0.64 2.16 29.81
C ASP A 190 -0.79 2.47 29.40
N PHE A 191 -1.62 1.43 29.32
CA PHE A 191 -3.06 1.55 29.08
C PHE A 191 -3.87 1.70 30.37
N SER A 192 -3.23 1.79 31.55
CA SER A 192 -3.93 1.84 32.83
C SER A 192 -4.61 3.19 33.11
N THR A 193 -5.76 3.13 33.78
CA THR A 193 -6.57 4.30 34.16
C THR A 193 -5.98 5.12 35.30
N SER A 194 -4.91 4.67 35.94
CA SER A 194 -4.39 5.25 37.20
C SER A 194 -3.66 6.58 37.02
N ASN A 195 -3.25 6.94 35.81
CA ASN A 195 -2.54 8.18 35.54
C ASN A 195 -3.42 9.38 35.12
N GLY A 196 -4.71 9.28 35.40
CA GLY A 196 -5.55 10.47 35.59
C GLY A 196 -5.84 11.31 34.36
N SER A 197 -5.95 10.77 33.16
CA SER A 197 -6.69 11.47 32.11
C SER A 197 -6.76 10.82 30.72
N TRP A 198 -5.89 9.90 30.38
CA TRP A 198 -5.83 9.42 28.99
C TRP A 198 -5.74 7.90 28.88
N SER A 199 -5.97 7.22 29.95
CA SER A 199 -5.61 5.83 30.19
C SER A 199 -6.41 4.78 29.40
N ARG A 200 -7.57 5.14 28.90
CA ARG A 200 -8.29 4.27 27.95
C ARG A 200 -7.78 4.42 26.54
N MET A 201 -6.81 5.29 26.32
CA MET A 201 -6.40 5.75 25.03
C MET A 201 -4.92 5.65 24.85
N PHE A 202 -4.55 4.79 23.98
CA PHE A 202 -3.24 4.75 23.43
C PHE A 202 -3.10 5.92 22.44
N SER A 203 -2.37 6.95 22.84
CA SER A 203 -2.03 8.10 22.01
C SER A 203 -0.53 8.11 21.74
N PRO A 204 -0.04 7.28 20.81
CA PRO A 204 1.38 7.21 20.55
C PRO A 204 1.88 8.52 19.96
N ALA A 205 3.12 8.88 20.32
CA ALA A 205 3.81 9.96 19.70
C ALA A 205 4.02 9.67 18.19
N SER A 206 3.73 10.63 17.34
CA SER A 206 3.97 10.52 15.92
C SER A 206 5.16 11.36 15.51
N GLY A 207 6.11 10.78 14.80
CA GLY A 207 7.18 11.56 14.14
C GLY A 207 6.55 12.35 12.99
N ARG A 208 6.68 13.65 13.02
CA ARG A 208 6.19 14.54 11.96
C ARG A 208 7.17 14.56 10.80
N LEU A 209 6.79 14.00 9.66
CA LEU A 209 7.57 14.15 8.42
C LEU A 209 7.11 15.38 7.61
N ARG A 210 6.70 16.46 8.29
CA ARG A 210 6.27 17.69 7.64
C ARG A 210 7.48 18.51 7.23
N TYR A 211 7.97 18.23 6.09
CA TYR A 211 8.93 19.11 5.44
C TYR A 211 8.28 19.53 4.11
N THR A 212 7.76 20.73 4.05
CA THR A 212 7.22 21.26 2.80
C THR A 212 8.29 21.23 1.73
N VAL A 213 8.02 20.60 0.60
CA VAL A 213 8.93 20.62 -0.54
C VAL A 213 9.22 22.06 -0.93
N GLY A 214 10.50 22.43 -0.91
CA GLY A 214 10.98 23.79 -1.17
C GLY A 214 11.61 24.49 0.03
N ASP A 215 11.29 24.11 1.27
CA ASP A 215 11.97 24.61 2.47
C ASP A 215 13.31 23.91 2.69
N TYR A 216 13.43 22.66 2.21
CA TYR A 216 14.62 21.83 2.33
C TYR A 216 14.90 21.14 0.99
N THR A 217 16.18 20.85 0.75
CA THR A 217 16.54 19.94 -0.35
C THR A 217 16.18 18.50 0.02
N ASP A 218 16.02 17.63 -0.98
CA ASP A 218 15.75 16.19 -0.76
C ASP A 218 16.79 15.56 0.18
N GLU A 219 18.06 15.94 0.09
CA GLU A 219 19.11 15.44 0.98
C GLU A 219 18.91 15.90 2.43
N GLN A 220 18.55 17.17 2.62
CA GLN A 220 18.28 17.69 3.98
C GLN A 220 17.04 17.03 4.58
N GLN A 221 15.99 16.84 3.80
CA GLN A 221 14.79 16.14 4.22
C GLN A 221 15.11 14.69 4.59
N TRP A 222 15.85 14.00 3.74
CA TRP A 222 16.28 12.63 4.00
C TRP A 222 17.08 12.47 5.30
N GLU A 223 18.07 13.32 5.55
CA GLU A 223 18.88 13.24 6.78
C GLU A 223 18.02 13.42 8.05
N MET A 224 17.02 14.31 8.01
CA MET A 224 16.09 14.47 9.12
C MET A 224 15.21 13.24 9.32
N ILE A 225 14.64 12.71 8.24
CA ILE A 225 13.81 11.49 8.26
C ILE A 225 14.61 10.30 8.79
N LYS A 226 15.83 10.12 8.28
CA LYS A 226 16.72 9.05 8.72
C LYS A 226 17.03 9.14 10.21
N ALA A 227 17.33 10.33 10.69
CA ALA A 227 17.61 10.57 12.11
C ALA A 227 16.39 10.27 13.02
N ASP A 228 15.16 10.41 12.50
CA ASP A 228 13.95 10.04 13.23
C ASP A 228 13.71 8.51 13.17
N ILE A 229 13.94 7.87 12.03
CA ILE A 229 13.87 6.41 11.91
C ILE A 229 14.90 5.73 12.83
N ASP A 230 16.11 6.26 12.93
CA ASP A 230 17.17 5.71 13.78
C ASP A 230 16.81 5.71 15.29
N LYS A 231 15.77 6.45 15.70
CA LYS A 231 15.24 6.43 17.08
C LYS A 231 14.34 5.24 17.37
N CYS A 232 13.99 4.42 16.37
CA CYS A 232 13.07 3.29 16.56
C CYS A 232 13.68 2.09 17.30
N ALA A 233 14.97 2.07 17.54
CA ALA A 233 15.59 1.04 18.37
C ALA A 233 15.02 1.05 19.80
N ASN A 234 14.41 -0.07 20.21
CA ASN A 234 13.64 -0.23 21.45
C ASN A 234 12.47 0.76 21.59
N ALA A 235 11.86 1.13 20.47
CA ALA A 235 10.76 2.07 20.43
C ALA A 235 9.79 1.75 19.29
N TRP A 236 8.60 2.34 19.36
CA TRP A 236 7.62 2.33 18.28
C TRP A 236 7.60 3.70 17.60
N TYR A 237 7.98 3.75 16.34
CA TYR A 237 7.98 4.95 15.51
C TYR A 237 6.74 4.96 14.61
N ILE A 238 5.96 6.04 14.68
CA ILE A 238 4.73 6.21 13.92
C ILE A 238 4.84 7.52 13.13
N PRO A 239 5.54 7.50 11.99
CA PRO A 239 5.65 8.69 11.14
C PRO A 239 4.31 9.09 10.55
N ILE A 240 4.12 10.39 10.38
CA ILE A 240 2.93 10.99 9.76
C ILE A 240 3.34 11.97 8.66
N THR A 241 2.69 11.86 7.51
CA THR A 241 2.72 12.85 6.44
C THR A 241 1.37 12.83 5.70
N HIS A 242 1.11 13.82 4.83
CA HIS A 242 -0.14 13.90 4.09
C HIS A 242 0.05 13.63 2.61
N ARG A 243 1.01 14.31 1.98
CA ARG A 243 1.19 14.27 0.52
C ARG A 243 2.58 13.77 0.15
N VAL A 244 2.62 12.68 -0.59
CA VAL A 244 3.83 12.03 -1.07
C VAL A 244 3.77 11.94 -2.59
N GLY A 245 4.88 12.22 -3.24
CA GLY A 245 4.99 12.21 -4.70
C GLY A 245 5.31 13.59 -5.28
N ASP A 246 5.35 13.69 -6.59
CA ASP A 246 5.65 14.94 -7.30
C ASP A 246 4.34 15.66 -7.69
N VAL A 247 3.55 16.02 -6.68
CA VAL A 247 2.24 16.67 -6.81
C VAL A 247 2.26 18.06 -6.17
N ASP A 248 1.27 18.89 -6.47
CA ASP A 248 1.13 20.20 -5.82
C ASP A 248 0.99 20.05 -4.29
N GLU A 249 1.61 20.94 -3.53
CA GLU A 249 1.64 20.94 -2.06
C GLU A 249 2.24 19.66 -1.45
N THR A 250 3.15 19.01 -2.14
CA THR A 250 3.85 17.81 -1.66
C THR A 250 4.67 18.10 -0.40
N GLU A 251 4.51 17.25 0.62
CA GLU A 251 5.30 17.27 1.84
C GLU A 251 6.59 16.43 1.71
N MET A 252 6.55 15.39 0.86
CA MET A 252 7.67 14.49 0.60
C MET A 252 7.72 14.14 -0.88
N SER A 253 8.86 14.42 -1.55
CA SER A 253 9.05 14.03 -2.94
C SER A 253 9.06 12.51 -3.11
N TYR A 254 8.77 12.03 -4.33
CA TYR A 254 8.89 10.61 -4.66
C TYR A 254 10.29 10.06 -4.33
N ALA A 255 11.34 10.83 -4.68
CA ALA A 255 12.72 10.41 -4.46
C ALA A 255 13.06 10.23 -2.97
N VAL A 256 12.57 11.12 -2.10
CA VAL A 256 12.76 11.01 -0.65
C VAL A 256 11.97 9.84 -0.09
N ALA A 257 10.72 9.65 -0.53
CA ALA A 257 9.88 8.54 -0.10
C ALA A 257 10.49 7.18 -0.52
N ASP A 258 10.96 7.06 -1.75
CA ASP A 258 11.62 5.85 -2.26
C ASP A 258 12.86 5.50 -1.40
N ARG A 259 13.67 6.50 -1.06
CA ARG A 259 14.83 6.33 -0.20
C ARG A 259 14.46 5.96 1.24
N MET A 260 13.40 6.55 1.78
CA MET A 260 12.85 6.22 3.11
C MET A 260 12.39 4.76 3.16
N PHE A 261 11.61 4.31 2.20
CA PHE A 261 11.09 2.94 2.17
C PHE A 261 12.20 1.91 1.95
N ALA A 262 13.18 2.22 1.08
CA ALA A 262 14.36 1.37 0.91
C ALA A 262 15.12 1.19 2.24
N TYR A 263 15.30 2.25 3.01
CA TYR A 263 15.99 2.19 4.29
C TYR A 263 15.18 1.41 5.34
N ILE A 264 13.88 1.66 5.45
CA ILE A 264 12.99 0.91 6.36
C ILE A 264 13.01 -0.57 6.01
N ALA A 265 12.94 -0.92 4.72
CA ALA A 265 13.04 -2.30 4.26
C ALA A 265 14.37 -2.95 4.66
N SER A 266 15.49 -2.22 4.56
CA SER A 266 16.79 -2.75 4.99
C SER A 266 16.84 -3.05 6.49
N LEU A 267 16.24 -2.21 7.33
CA LEU A 267 16.15 -2.44 8.77
C LEU A 267 15.25 -3.64 9.11
N ARG A 268 14.16 -3.82 8.38
CA ARG A 268 13.31 -5.01 8.50
C ARG A 268 14.08 -6.28 8.12
N ASP A 269 14.78 -6.26 6.98
CA ASP A 269 15.52 -7.43 6.48
C ASP A 269 16.70 -7.80 7.38
N GLU A 270 17.23 -6.83 8.13
CA GLU A 270 18.23 -7.03 9.19
C GLU A 270 17.60 -7.52 10.52
N GLY A 271 16.29 -7.68 10.61
CA GLY A 271 15.58 -8.08 11.83
C GLY A 271 15.54 -7.01 12.92
N LYS A 272 15.91 -5.75 12.61
CA LYS A 272 15.97 -4.66 13.60
C LYS A 272 14.60 -4.07 13.90
N VAL A 273 13.70 -4.08 12.93
CA VAL A 273 12.36 -3.52 13.09
C VAL A 273 11.29 -4.43 12.53
N TRP A 274 10.17 -4.49 13.20
CA TRP A 274 8.94 -4.98 12.63
C TRP A 274 8.21 -3.82 11.95
N VAL A 275 8.01 -3.94 10.64
CA VAL A 275 7.26 -2.94 9.85
C VAL A 275 5.86 -3.49 9.62
N THR A 276 4.88 -2.79 10.11
CA THR A 276 3.48 -3.23 10.04
C THR A 276 2.54 -2.04 9.99
N THR A 277 1.26 -2.30 9.68
CA THR A 277 0.23 -1.25 9.73
C THR A 277 0.01 -0.77 11.16
N TYR A 278 -0.59 0.40 11.31
CA TYR A 278 -0.84 0.96 12.63
C TYR A 278 -1.84 0.10 13.43
N SER A 279 -2.88 -0.41 12.77
CA SER A 279 -3.87 -1.26 13.43
C SER A 279 -3.29 -2.59 13.89
N GLU A 280 -2.46 -3.25 13.07
CA GLU A 280 -1.83 -4.51 13.43
C GLU A 280 -0.83 -4.37 14.60
N ALA A 281 -0.06 -3.27 14.61
CA ALA A 281 0.79 -2.98 15.77
C ALA A 281 -0.03 -2.77 17.04
N VAL A 282 -1.17 -2.08 16.95
CA VAL A 282 -2.11 -1.89 18.08
C VAL A 282 -2.66 -3.23 18.56
N LYS A 283 -3.09 -4.10 17.65
CA LYS A 283 -3.55 -5.45 18.00
C LYS A 283 -2.48 -6.21 18.77
N TYR A 284 -1.28 -6.33 18.19
CA TYR A 284 -0.16 -7.05 18.80
C TYR A 284 0.14 -6.55 20.22
N VAL A 285 0.28 -5.24 20.41
CA VAL A 285 0.61 -4.64 21.71
C VAL A 285 -0.50 -4.90 22.72
N ARG A 286 -1.77 -4.74 22.36
CA ARG A 286 -2.90 -5.00 23.27
C ARG A 286 -3.06 -6.48 23.62
N GLU A 287 -2.95 -7.36 22.62
CA GLU A 287 -3.00 -8.80 22.84
C GLU A 287 -1.86 -9.26 23.74
N ARG A 288 -0.62 -8.82 23.48
CA ARG A 288 0.54 -9.14 24.27
C ARG A 288 0.38 -8.72 25.73
N GLN A 289 -0.08 -7.51 25.99
CA GLN A 289 -0.27 -6.99 27.35
C GLN A 289 -1.40 -7.68 28.11
N ASN A 290 -2.33 -8.32 27.43
CA ASN A 290 -3.45 -9.06 28.01
C ASN A 290 -3.27 -10.58 27.90
N SER A 291 -2.09 -11.05 27.55
CA SER A 291 -1.79 -12.47 27.38
C SER A 291 -0.75 -12.94 28.38
N ILE A 292 -0.86 -14.21 28.74
CA ILE A 292 0.15 -14.95 29.48
C ILE A 292 0.59 -16.14 28.65
N VAL A 293 1.86 -16.50 28.75
CA VAL A 293 2.40 -17.69 28.13
C VAL A 293 2.76 -18.73 29.18
N SER A 294 2.58 -19.99 28.82
CA SER A 294 3.11 -21.13 29.57
C SER A 294 3.73 -22.11 28.59
N ALA A 295 4.89 -22.68 28.94
CA ALA A 295 5.49 -23.75 28.19
C ALA A 295 5.90 -24.91 29.11
N TYR A 296 5.87 -26.13 28.54
CA TYR A 296 6.24 -27.32 29.27
C TYR A 296 6.77 -28.39 28.31
N SER A 297 7.62 -29.28 28.83
CA SER A 297 8.00 -30.49 28.14
C SER A 297 7.24 -31.68 28.72
N GLU A 298 6.77 -32.57 27.84
CA GLU A 298 6.10 -33.82 28.20
C GLU A 298 6.46 -34.90 27.16
N ASN A 299 6.94 -36.07 27.65
CA ASN A 299 7.34 -37.18 26.80
C ASN A 299 8.38 -36.83 25.71
N GLY A 300 9.25 -35.85 25.97
CA GLY A 300 10.29 -35.40 25.04
C GLY A 300 9.83 -34.34 24.03
N ALA A 301 8.55 -33.99 23.99
CA ALA A 301 8.04 -32.88 23.20
C ALA A 301 7.91 -31.61 24.05
N ILE A 302 8.01 -30.45 23.41
CA ILE A 302 7.79 -29.14 24.02
C ILE A 302 6.46 -28.59 23.55
N TYR A 303 5.72 -28.00 24.47
CA TYR A 303 4.43 -27.37 24.21
C TYR A 303 4.46 -25.94 24.71
N ALA A 304 3.94 -25.00 23.94
CA ALA A 304 3.72 -23.63 24.37
C ALA A 304 2.24 -23.25 24.17
N ASP A 305 1.69 -22.49 25.12
CA ASP A 305 0.28 -22.08 25.15
C ASP A 305 0.19 -20.61 25.53
N VAL A 306 -0.43 -19.80 24.67
CA VAL A 306 -0.70 -18.39 24.92
C VAL A 306 -2.17 -18.21 25.23
N ARG A 307 -2.47 -17.59 26.37
CA ARG A 307 -3.84 -17.30 26.80
C ARG A 307 -4.04 -15.82 26.98
N MET A 308 -4.94 -15.26 26.22
CA MET A 308 -5.39 -13.90 26.35
C MET A 308 -6.67 -13.86 27.19
N SER A 309 -6.69 -13.01 28.24
CA SER A 309 -7.93 -12.66 28.90
C SER A 309 -8.66 -11.64 28.04
N GLY A 310 -9.91 -11.89 27.70
CA GLY A 310 -10.73 -10.92 26.95
C GLY A 310 -11.08 -9.65 27.75
N TYR A 311 -10.40 -9.39 28.86
CA TYR A 311 -10.69 -8.30 29.79
C TYR A 311 -9.41 -7.54 30.14
N THR A 312 -9.43 -6.22 29.99
CA THR A 312 -8.39 -5.32 30.44
C THR A 312 -8.77 -4.70 31.80
N GLU A 313 -7.81 -4.23 32.59
CA GLU A 313 -8.05 -3.61 33.90
C GLU A 313 -9.01 -2.41 33.86
N ASP A 314 -9.15 -1.77 32.68
CA ASP A 314 -10.06 -0.66 32.44
C ASP A 314 -11.49 -1.10 32.01
N GLY A 315 -11.75 -2.40 31.98
CA GLY A 315 -13.06 -2.97 31.62
C GLY A 315 -13.32 -3.04 30.10
N PHE A 316 -12.29 -2.82 29.27
CA PHE A 316 -12.39 -2.93 27.84
C PHE A 316 -12.23 -4.40 27.42
N THR A 317 -13.22 -4.95 26.73
CA THR A 317 -13.16 -6.33 26.24
C THR A 317 -12.49 -6.37 24.87
N LEU A 318 -11.42 -7.17 24.73
CA LEU A 318 -10.84 -7.46 23.42
C LEU A 318 -11.68 -8.53 22.74
N ASP A 319 -12.22 -8.19 21.57
CA ASP A 319 -13.00 -9.12 20.76
C ASP A 319 -12.06 -10.13 20.09
N ALA A 320 -12.23 -11.42 20.38
CA ALA A 320 -11.38 -12.47 19.83
C ALA A 320 -11.50 -12.63 18.30
N ASP A 321 -12.58 -12.17 17.70
CA ASP A 321 -12.71 -12.16 16.24
C ASP A 321 -11.83 -11.07 15.59
N VAL A 322 -11.48 -10.03 16.35
CA VAL A 322 -10.63 -8.91 15.93
C VAL A 322 -9.20 -9.09 16.43
N PHE A 323 -9.04 -9.50 17.69
CA PHE A 323 -7.76 -9.69 18.36
C PHE A 323 -7.34 -11.16 18.33
N ASN A 324 -6.75 -11.54 17.21
CA ASN A 324 -6.27 -12.89 16.90
C ASN A 324 -4.92 -12.87 16.18
N THR A 325 -4.15 -11.82 16.40
CA THR A 325 -2.80 -11.67 15.80
C THR A 325 -1.85 -12.65 16.46
N PRO A 326 -1.03 -13.39 15.70
CA PRO A 326 -0.03 -14.27 16.28
C PRO A 326 0.97 -13.50 17.15
N LEU A 327 1.14 -13.92 18.41
CA LEU A 327 2.14 -13.38 19.31
C LEU A 327 3.44 -14.19 19.21
N THR A 328 4.57 -13.52 19.03
CA THR A 328 5.88 -14.17 19.04
C THR A 328 6.24 -14.56 20.47
N VAL A 329 6.51 -15.84 20.65
CA VAL A 329 6.93 -16.43 21.92
C VAL A 329 8.36 -16.95 21.76
N LYS A 330 9.26 -16.51 22.63
CA LYS A 330 10.58 -17.08 22.81
C LYS A 330 10.45 -18.28 23.74
N VAL A 331 10.83 -19.48 23.27
CA VAL A 331 10.70 -20.73 24.03
C VAL A 331 12.07 -21.36 24.15
N GLU A 332 12.46 -21.73 25.37
CA GLU A 332 13.69 -22.48 25.60
C GLU A 332 13.58 -23.89 24.98
N VAL A 333 14.63 -24.29 24.27
CA VAL A 333 14.73 -25.60 23.63
C VAL A 333 16.08 -26.26 23.93
N PRO A 334 16.21 -27.61 23.90
CA PRO A 334 17.47 -28.28 24.00
C PRO A 334 18.49 -27.84 22.95
N ALA A 335 19.76 -27.93 23.26
CA ALA A 335 20.86 -27.47 22.39
C ALA A 335 20.97 -28.23 21.05
N ASP A 336 20.40 -29.41 20.96
CA ASP A 336 20.34 -30.23 19.76
C ASP A 336 19.12 -29.98 18.88
N TYR A 337 18.23 -29.02 19.30
CA TYR A 337 17.16 -28.55 18.48
C TYR A 337 17.72 -27.59 17.42
N GLY A 338 17.64 -27.99 16.17
CA GLY A 338 17.93 -27.13 15.01
C GLY A 338 16.65 -26.46 14.52
N THR A 339 16.22 -26.83 13.32
CA THR A 339 14.92 -26.42 12.78
C THR A 339 13.79 -27.10 13.56
N VAL A 340 12.81 -26.34 13.99
CA VAL A 340 11.59 -26.85 14.61
C VAL A 340 10.38 -26.64 13.71
N TYR A 341 9.35 -27.47 13.93
CA TYR A 341 8.05 -27.39 13.26
C TYR A 341 6.95 -27.23 14.30
N TYR A 342 5.98 -26.38 14.00
CA TYR A 342 4.78 -26.20 14.83
C TYR A 342 3.60 -25.80 13.97
N THR A 343 2.37 -25.97 14.47
CA THR A 343 1.13 -25.55 13.80
C THR A 343 0.38 -24.61 14.70
N SER A 344 0.09 -23.40 14.20
CA SER A 344 -0.72 -22.40 14.88
C SER A 344 -1.72 -21.79 13.91
N GLY A 345 -2.97 -21.58 14.35
CA GLY A 345 -4.04 -21.11 13.48
C GLY A 345 -4.33 -22.02 12.28
N GLY A 346 -4.02 -23.32 12.40
CA GLY A 346 -4.17 -24.27 11.31
C GLY A 346 -3.07 -24.20 10.23
N THR A 347 -2.09 -23.30 10.39
CA THR A 347 -0.94 -23.16 9.49
C THR A 347 0.31 -23.78 10.11
N GLN A 348 1.04 -24.56 9.34
CA GLN A 348 2.32 -25.13 9.78
C GLN A 348 3.44 -24.14 9.49
N TYR A 349 4.32 -23.96 10.48
CA TYR A 349 5.48 -23.07 10.42
C TYR A 349 6.76 -23.84 10.70
N THR A 350 7.87 -23.27 10.27
CA THR A 350 9.22 -23.66 10.65
C THR A 350 9.92 -22.49 11.34
N ALA A 351 10.80 -22.80 12.28
CA ALA A 351 11.65 -21.80 12.93
C ALA A 351 13.02 -22.41 13.26
N GLU A 352 14.05 -21.59 13.18
CA GLU A 352 15.40 -22.00 13.55
C GLU A 352 15.69 -21.67 15.00
N SER A 353 16.35 -22.60 15.71
CA SER A 353 16.82 -22.31 17.05
C SER A 353 18.06 -21.41 17.02
N PHE A 354 18.23 -20.61 18.06
CA PHE A 354 19.37 -19.73 18.24
C PHE A 354 19.83 -19.75 19.70
N SER A 355 21.07 -19.31 19.93
CA SER A 355 21.62 -19.15 21.28
C SER A 355 21.84 -17.68 21.58
N ASP A 356 21.39 -17.21 22.76
CA ASP A 356 21.61 -15.84 23.24
C ASP A 356 22.61 -15.75 24.40
N GLY A 357 23.34 -16.82 24.67
CA GLY A 357 24.32 -16.94 25.77
C GLY A 357 23.72 -17.34 27.11
N GLY A 358 22.40 -17.32 27.27
CA GLY A 358 21.66 -17.85 28.44
C GLY A 358 21.14 -19.26 28.23
N GLY A 359 20.83 -19.61 26.99
CA GLY A 359 20.28 -20.90 26.59
C GLY A 359 20.14 -21.01 25.07
N ASN A 360 19.40 -22.03 24.64
CA ASN A 360 18.99 -22.16 23.25
C ASN A 360 17.48 -21.94 23.19
N TYR A 361 17.05 -21.16 22.23
CA TYR A 361 15.67 -20.69 22.11
C TYR A 361 15.18 -20.80 20.67
N VAL A 362 13.87 -20.77 20.53
CA VAL A 362 13.17 -20.61 19.25
C VAL A 362 12.11 -19.55 19.37
N TYR A 363 11.92 -18.75 18.31
CA TYR A 363 10.75 -17.88 18.18
C TYR A 363 9.63 -18.63 17.48
N VAL A 364 8.47 -18.74 18.13
CA VAL A 364 7.25 -19.32 17.55
C VAL A 364 6.12 -18.27 17.62
N ASN A 365 5.32 -18.20 16.57
CA ASN A 365 4.19 -17.28 16.49
C ASN A 365 2.92 -18.05 16.80
N LEU A 366 2.29 -17.74 17.93
CA LEU A 366 1.15 -18.47 18.45
C LEU A 366 -0.09 -17.57 18.53
N ILE A 367 -1.21 -18.07 18.02
CA ILE A 367 -2.49 -17.38 18.14
C ILE A 367 -3.01 -17.57 19.59
N PRO A 368 -3.35 -16.49 20.29
CA PRO A 368 -3.91 -16.59 21.64
C PRO A 368 -5.16 -17.47 21.70
N ASN A 369 -5.28 -18.26 22.77
CA ASN A 369 -6.41 -19.13 23.07
C ASN A 369 -6.64 -20.33 22.13
N GLU A 370 -5.71 -20.64 21.22
CA GLU A 370 -5.82 -21.85 20.40
C GLU A 370 -5.48 -23.15 21.16
N GLY A 371 -4.88 -23.00 22.35
CA GLY A 371 -4.43 -24.11 23.18
C GLY A 371 -2.95 -24.44 23.00
N PRO A 372 -2.46 -25.51 23.68
CA PRO A 372 -1.05 -25.88 23.62
C PRO A 372 -0.61 -26.30 22.23
N VAL A 373 0.38 -25.62 21.70
CA VAL A 373 1.02 -25.90 20.42
C VAL A 373 2.27 -26.74 20.66
N GLU A 374 2.39 -27.88 19.99
CA GLU A 374 3.56 -28.76 20.07
C GLU A 374 4.67 -28.23 19.16
N ILE A 375 5.87 -28.05 19.73
CA ILE A 375 7.09 -27.64 19.04
C ILE A 375 7.93 -28.89 18.82
N ARG A 376 8.05 -29.32 17.57
CA ARG A 376 8.72 -30.55 17.19
C ARG A 376 10.07 -30.27 16.54
N VAL A 377 11.05 -31.11 16.86
CA VAL A 377 12.35 -31.08 16.15
C VAL A 377 12.20 -31.71 14.78
N SER A 378 12.90 -31.17 13.81
CA SER A 378 13.20 -31.89 12.59
C SER A 378 14.21 -33.00 12.93
N SER A 379 13.74 -34.22 13.16
CA SER A 379 14.60 -35.37 12.86
C SER A 379 14.91 -35.32 11.36
N THR A 380 16.07 -35.83 10.92
CA THR A 380 16.42 -35.90 9.50
C THR A 380 15.32 -36.61 8.72
N HIS A 381 14.41 -35.83 8.14
CA HIS A 381 13.32 -36.36 7.32
C HIS A 381 13.78 -36.40 5.87
N GLU A 382 13.63 -37.56 5.23
CA GLU A 382 13.73 -37.67 3.79
C GLU A 382 12.40 -37.30 3.16
N PHE A 383 12.33 -36.08 2.60
CA PHE A 383 11.11 -35.59 1.97
C PHE A 383 11.05 -36.02 0.50
N GLY A 384 9.86 -36.36 0.05
CA GLY A 384 9.54 -36.53 -1.36
C GLY A 384 9.54 -35.21 -2.14
N ASP A 385 9.09 -35.29 -3.39
CA ASP A 385 8.96 -34.12 -4.26
C ASP A 385 7.89 -33.13 -3.74
N TRP A 386 8.08 -31.85 -4.09
CA TRP A 386 7.10 -30.82 -3.79
C TRP A 386 5.81 -30.99 -4.58
N GLU A 387 4.69 -30.96 -3.91
CA GLU A 387 3.36 -31.05 -4.49
C GLU A 387 2.60 -29.73 -4.27
N LYS A 388 1.72 -29.38 -5.19
CA LYS A 388 0.80 -28.26 -5.02
C LYS A 388 -0.08 -28.47 -3.77
N HIS A 389 -0.19 -27.43 -2.94
CA HIS A 389 -1.12 -27.40 -1.81
C HIS A 389 -2.25 -26.40 -2.04
N ASN A 390 -1.92 -25.11 -2.22
CA ASN A 390 -2.88 -24.04 -2.52
C ASN A 390 -2.20 -22.96 -3.38
N THR A 391 -2.81 -21.79 -3.51
CA THR A 391 -2.29 -20.67 -4.33
C THR A 391 -1.02 -20.01 -3.76
N ASP A 392 -0.70 -20.24 -2.49
CA ASP A 392 0.37 -19.55 -1.79
C ASP A 392 1.48 -20.51 -1.33
N LEU A 393 1.10 -21.78 -1.11
CA LEU A 393 2.01 -22.79 -0.56
C LEU A 393 2.06 -24.05 -1.42
N HIS A 394 3.24 -24.62 -1.52
CA HIS A 394 3.46 -26.02 -1.88
C HIS A 394 3.81 -26.85 -0.64
N LYS A 395 3.66 -28.16 -0.73
CA LYS A 395 3.94 -29.09 0.35
C LYS A 395 4.80 -30.25 -0.14
N ARG A 396 5.52 -30.86 0.77
CA ARG A 396 6.13 -32.19 0.55
C ARG A 396 5.94 -33.02 1.80
N SER A 397 5.90 -34.33 1.63
CA SER A 397 5.72 -35.25 2.76
C SER A 397 6.98 -36.06 2.97
N CYS A 398 7.33 -36.27 4.24
CA CYS A 398 8.39 -37.20 4.58
C CYS A 398 7.99 -38.62 4.15
N ILE A 399 8.90 -39.30 3.44
CA ILE A 399 8.68 -40.64 2.90
C ILE A 399 8.46 -41.65 4.02
N ASP A 400 9.15 -41.46 5.14
CA ASP A 400 9.17 -42.43 6.24
C ASP A 400 8.06 -42.23 7.26
N CYS A 401 7.73 -40.97 7.62
CA CYS A 401 6.79 -40.67 8.72
C CYS A 401 5.54 -39.92 8.31
N GLY A 402 5.42 -39.51 7.02
CA GLY A 402 4.27 -38.76 6.51
C GLY A 402 4.17 -37.31 7.02
N MET A 403 5.18 -36.80 7.75
CA MET A 403 5.23 -35.41 8.15
C MET A 403 5.17 -34.52 6.90
N VAL A 404 4.35 -33.48 6.96
CA VAL A 404 4.18 -32.55 5.85
C VAL A 404 4.98 -31.27 6.15
N ASP A 405 5.84 -30.92 5.21
CA ASP A 405 6.58 -29.66 5.16
C ASP A 405 5.88 -28.74 4.15
N TYR A 406 5.67 -27.47 4.51
CA TYR A 406 5.07 -26.46 3.66
C TYR A 406 6.06 -25.33 3.42
N SER A 407 6.09 -24.82 2.20
CA SER A 407 6.87 -23.63 1.85
C SER A 407 6.08 -22.78 0.86
N GLU A 408 6.38 -21.50 0.83
CA GLU A 408 5.86 -20.59 -0.18
C GLU A 408 6.37 -21.00 -1.57
N HIS A 409 5.56 -20.68 -2.60
CA HIS A 409 5.98 -20.94 -3.97
C HIS A 409 7.17 -20.09 -4.37
N GLU A 410 8.20 -20.72 -4.91
CA GLU A 410 9.30 -20.03 -5.58
C GLU A 410 8.97 -19.93 -7.08
N TRP A 411 8.74 -18.70 -7.54
CA TRP A 411 8.26 -18.43 -8.88
C TRP A 411 9.44 -18.20 -9.85
N ASP A 412 9.33 -18.73 -11.04
CA ASP A 412 10.23 -18.40 -12.15
C ASP A 412 10.08 -16.94 -12.59
N ALA A 413 10.89 -16.52 -13.56
CA ALA A 413 10.81 -15.16 -14.12
C ALA A 413 9.46 -14.83 -14.79
N GLY A 414 8.69 -15.86 -15.14
CA GLY A 414 7.41 -15.76 -15.81
C GLY A 414 7.47 -15.37 -17.28
N VAL A 415 6.36 -15.59 -17.97
CA VAL A 415 6.14 -15.22 -19.37
C VAL A 415 5.08 -14.13 -19.44
N ILE A 416 5.38 -13.03 -20.13
CA ILE A 416 4.41 -11.95 -20.32
C ILE A 416 3.23 -12.47 -21.11
N THR A 417 2.04 -12.40 -20.51
CA THR A 417 0.75 -12.77 -21.10
C THR A 417 -0.05 -11.58 -21.56
N LYS A 418 0.25 -10.41 -20.98
CA LYS A 418 -0.27 -9.11 -21.37
C LYS A 418 0.85 -8.09 -21.25
N ASP A 419 1.16 -7.42 -22.34
CA ASP A 419 2.22 -6.43 -22.38
C ASP A 419 1.92 -5.27 -21.41
N PRO A 420 2.90 -4.86 -20.59
CA PRO A 420 2.79 -3.66 -19.77
C PRO A 420 2.87 -2.41 -20.63
N THR A 421 2.25 -1.34 -20.17
CA THR A 421 2.45 0.02 -20.69
C THR A 421 3.11 0.86 -19.60
N HIS A 422 3.51 2.08 -19.91
CA HIS A 422 4.04 2.98 -18.88
C HIS A 422 2.97 3.46 -17.88
N MET A 423 1.68 3.37 -18.24
CA MET A 423 0.55 3.72 -17.36
C MET A 423 0.00 2.51 -16.61
N LYS A 424 0.05 1.35 -17.22
CA LYS A 424 -0.58 0.15 -16.68
C LYS A 424 0.41 -0.98 -16.66
N GLU A 425 0.43 -1.69 -15.56
CA GLU A 425 1.15 -2.95 -15.47
C GLU A 425 0.60 -3.96 -16.45
N GLY A 426 1.49 -4.76 -16.95
CA GLY A 426 1.14 -5.95 -17.72
C GLY A 426 0.72 -7.08 -16.81
N THR A 427 0.70 -8.27 -17.36
CA THR A 427 0.52 -9.51 -16.59
C THR A 427 1.54 -10.52 -17.08
N LYS A 428 2.20 -11.17 -16.15
CA LYS A 428 3.07 -12.32 -16.42
C LYS A 428 2.53 -13.56 -15.72
N LEU A 429 2.61 -14.67 -16.39
CA LEU A 429 2.31 -15.99 -15.84
C LEU A 429 3.64 -16.58 -15.37
N CYS A 430 3.75 -16.83 -14.08
CA CYS A 430 4.90 -17.47 -13.46
C CYS A 430 4.54 -18.89 -13.07
N THR A 431 5.54 -19.78 -13.11
CA THR A 431 5.40 -21.18 -12.72
C THR A 431 6.29 -21.43 -11.51
N CYS A 432 5.76 -22.07 -10.48
CA CYS A 432 6.58 -22.49 -9.36
C CYS A 432 7.61 -23.52 -9.81
N ILE A 433 8.90 -23.24 -9.53
CA ILE A 433 10.01 -24.10 -9.98
C ILE A 433 10.04 -25.45 -9.28
N HIS A 434 9.31 -25.62 -8.18
CA HIS A 434 9.29 -26.83 -7.37
C HIS A 434 8.08 -27.72 -7.66
N CYS A 435 6.85 -27.16 -7.72
CA CYS A 435 5.61 -27.95 -7.83
C CYS A 435 4.86 -27.73 -9.15
N GLY A 436 5.29 -26.79 -10.00
CA GLY A 436 4.66 -26.51 -11.29
C GLY A 436 3.35 -25.73 -11.21
N GLU A 437 2.97 -25.18 -10.04
CA GLU A 437 1.80 -24.30 -9.94
C GLU A 437 2.00 -23.06 -10.78
N GLU A 438 0.93 -22.59 -11.42
CA GLU A 438 0.96 -21.37 -12.23
C GLU A 438 0.18 -20.25 -11.54
N LYS A 439 0.78 -19.06 -11.45
CA LYS A 439 0.14 -17.85 -10.89
C LYS A 439 0.45 -16.65 -11.75
N SER A 440 -0.56 -15.80 -11.93
CA SER A 440 -0.39 -14.54 -12.65
C SER A 440 0.06 -13.43 -11.69
N PHE A 441 1.10 -12.72 -12.10
CA PHE A 441 1.63 -11.57 -11.37
C PHE A 441 1.60 -10.32 -12.24
N PRO A 442 1.60 -9.15 -11.64
CA PRO A 442 1.86 -7.91 -12.36
C PRO A 442 3.20 -7.97 -13.08
N ALA A 443 3.25 -7.45 -14.29
CA ALA A 443 4.50 -7.19 -15.00
C ALA A 443 4.74 -5.69 -14.97
N ASP A 444 5.94 -5.31 -14.57
CA ASP A 444 6.32 -3.92 -14.36
C ASP A 444 5.98 -3.03 -15.55
N LYS A 445 5.56 -1.82 -15.27
CA LYS A 445 5.32 -0.78 -16.26
C LYS A 445 6.57 -0.55 -17.10
N THR A 446 6.40 -0.29 -18.36
CA THR A 446 7.54 0.03 -19.24
C THR A 446 7.88 1.52 -19.10
N PRO A 447 9.16 1.89 -19.04
CA PRO A 447 9.55 3.31 -19.02
C PRO A 447 9.37 4.00 -20.37
N VAL A 448 8.87 3.29 -21.38
CA VAL A 448 8.76 3.81 -22.75
C VAL A 448 7.41 4.48 -22.95
N HIS A 449 7.42 5.79 -23.12
CA HIS A 449 6.25 6.57 -23.46
C HIS A 449 5.92 6.44 -24.95
N THR A 450 4.64 6.29 -25.27
CA THR A 450 4.14 6.36 -26.63
C THR A 450 3.40 7.67 -26.83
N PHE A 451 4.00 8.59 -27.56
CA PHE A 451 3.46 9.93 -27.83
C PHE A 451 2.55 9.89 -29.07
N SER A 452 1.28 9.60 -28.87
CA SER A 452 0.30 9.49 -29.96
C SER A 452 -0.99 10.26 -29.74
N GLU A 453 -1.21 10.78 -28.53
CA GLU A 453 -2.41 11.54 -28.23
C GLU A 453 -2.28 13.00 -28.67
N LYS A 454 -3.35 13.51 -29.23
CA LYS A 454 -3.50 14.93 -29.59
C LYS A 454 -4.16 15.67 -28.44
N ARG A 455 -3.45 16.64 -27.86
CA ARG A 455 -3.96 17.46 -26.74
C ARG A 455 -3.70 18.93 -27.00
N GLU A 456 -4.78 19.67 -27.21
CA GLU A 456 -4.74 21.11 -27.49
C GLU A 456 -4.76 21.91 -26.19
N SER A 457 -3.65 21.90 -25.47
CA SER A 457 -3.48 22.65 -24.22
C SER A 457 -2.34 23.67 -24.36
N ARG A 458 -2.37 24.71 -23.52
CA ARG A 458 -1.34 25.74 -23.51
C ARG A 458 0.06 25.17 -23.26
N GLN A 459 0.16 24.09 -22.47
CA GLN A 459 1.44 23.46 -22.14
C GLN A 459 2.05 22.68 -23.32
N CYS A 460 1.21 22.15 -24.19
CA CYS A 460 1.63 21.39 -25.36
C CYS A 460 1.77 22.24 -26.62
N LYS A 461 1.39 23.53 -26.56
CA LYS A 461 1.44 24.42 -27.70
C LYS A 461 2.88 24.82 -28.02
N VAL A 462 3.27 24.64 -29.28
CA VAL A 462 4.59 25.00 -29.82
C VAL A 462 4.55 26.36 -30.49
N GLU A 463 3.60 26.55 -31.39
CA GLU A 463 3.47 27.77 -32.17
C GLU A 463 2.01 28.15 -32.36
N ASP A 464 1.73 29.45 -32.34
CA ASP A 464 0.42 29.97 -32.66
C ASP A 464 0.15 29.88 -34.15
N ALA A 465 -1.15 29.77 -34.51
CA ALA A 465 -1.57 29.76 -35.89
C ALA A 465 -1.06 31.00 -36.63
N THR A 466 -0.59 30.79 -37.83
CA THR A 466 -0.17 31.84 -38.77
C THR A 466 -1.15 31.95 -39.93
N CYS A 467 -0.88 32.84 -40.88
CA CYS A 467 -1.71 32.95 -42.07
C CYS A 467 -1.74 31.67 -42.92
N THR A 468 -0.73 30.82 -42.82
CA THR A 468 -0.53 29.66 -43.69
C THR A 468 -0.42 28.33 -42.94
N THR A 469 -0.35 28.38 -41.65
CA THR A 469 -0.16 27.20 -40.82
C THR A 469 -1.11 27.31 -39.60
N GLY A 470 -1.76 26.23 -39.23
CA GLY A 470 -2.55 26.16 -38.02
C GLY A 470 -1.68 26.17 -36.75
N THR A 471 -2.32 26.13 -35.62
CA THR A 471 -1.63 26.03 -34.33
C THR A 471 -0.88 24.70 -34.24
N ILE A 472 0.37 24.74 -33.83
CA ILE A 472 1.22 23.54 -33.72
C ILE A 472 1.29 23.12 -32.24
N TYR A 473 1.05 21.84 -31.98
CA TYR A 473 1.15 21.20 -30.69
C TYR A 473 2.06 19.98 -30.73
N TYR A 474 2.65 19.66 -29.57
CA TYR A 474 3.30 18.38 -29.37
C TYR A 474 2.28 17.26 -29.18
N TYR A 475 2.59 16.07 -29.70
CA TYR A 475 1.91 14.86 -29.26
C TYR A 475 2.25 14.61 -27.81
N VAL A 476 1.26 14.12 -27.05
CA VAL A 476 1.44 13.74 -25.65
C VAL A 476 1.25 12.24 -25.48
N CYS A 477 1.82 11.75 -24.42
CA CYS A 477 1.55 10.42 -23.96
C CYS A 477 0.22 10.37 -23.18
N GLU A 478 -0.39 9.20 -23.07
CA GLU A 478 -1.60 8.97 -22.26
C GLU A 478 -1.44 9.47 -20.81
N CYS A 479 -0.21 9.42 -20.27
CA CYS A 479 0.13 9.95 -18.93
C CYS A 479 0.21 11.48 -18.85
N GLY A 480 0.18 12.16 -19.99
CA GLY A 480 0.30 13.61 -20.04
C GLY A 480 1.70 14.14 -20.35
N GLU A 481 2.71 13.27 -20.40
CA GLU A 481 4.06 13.69 -20.78
C GLU A 481 4.12 14.15 -22.22
N ILE A 482 4.88 15.23 -22.46
CA ILE A 482 4.95 15.92 -23.74
C ILE A 482 6.08 15.31 -24.57
N GLY A 483 5.75 14.86 -25.79
CA GLY A 483 6.71 14.31 -26.75
C GLY A 483 7.50 15.38 -27.48
N THR A 484 8.27 14.94 -28.47
CA THR A 484 9.06 15.83 -29.34
C THR A 484 8.49 15.97 -30.74
N GLU A 485 7.58 15.10 -31.14
CA GLU A 485 6.88 15.17 -32.41
C GLU A 485 5.67 16.10 -32.32
N THR A 486 5.39 16.82 -33.39
CA THR A 486 4.33 17.82 -33.42
C THR A 486 3.26 17.48 -34.44
N TYR A 487 2.08 18.03 -34.23
CA TYR A 487 0.97 18.00 -35.15
C TYR A 487 0.34 19.39 -35.29
N GLU A 488 -0.24 19.65 -36.44
CA GLU A 488 -1.02 20.85 -36.70
C GLU A 488 -2.48 20.58 -36.34
N ALA A 489 -3.02 21.46 -35.47
CA ALA A 489 -4.41 21.45 -35.09
C ALA A 489 -5.24 22.49 -35.74
N ASP A 490 -6.13 22.97 -35.85
CA ASP A 490 -6.86 24.09 -36.46
C ASP A 490 -6.40 24.42 -37.89
N ASP A 491 -7.26 25.11 -38.62
CA ASP A 491 -6.91 25.67 -39.92
C ASP A 491 -6.03 26.92 -39.75
N ALA A 492 -5.21 27.21 -40.74
CA ALA A 492 -4.46 28.44 -40.82
C ALA A 492 -5.40 29.67 -40.77
N LEU A 493 -4.94 30.73 -40.13
CA LEU A 493 -5.76 31.96 -39.93
C LEU A 493 -6.16 32.63 -41.26
N GLY A 494 -5.51 32.27 -42.35
CA GLY A 494 -5.66 32.98 -43.62
C GLY A 494 -5.00 34.37 -43.61
N HIS A 495 -4.92 34.99 -44.77
CA HIS A 495 -4.31 36.30 -44.89
C HIS A 495 -5.28 37.45 -44.52
N ALA A 496 -4.91 38.22 -43.52
CA ALA A 496 -5.58 39.48 -43.20
C ALA A 496 -4.88 40.65 -43.87
N PHE A 497 -5.33 40.98 -45.07
CA PHE A 497 -4.73 42.06 -45.83
C PHE A 497 -5.13 43.43 -45.28
N GLY A 498 -4.18 44.34 -45.17
CA GLY A 498 -4.37 45.71 -44.76
C GLY A 498 -5.03 46.58 -45.87
N GLN A 499 -4.93 47.88 -45.71
CA GLN A 499 -5.51 48.83 -46.67
C GLN A 499 -4.80 48.81 -48.02
N TRP A 500 -5.57 48.98 -49.09
CA TRP A 500 -5.03 49.12 -50.44
C TRP A 500 -4.13 50.35 -50.58
N ARG A 501 -2.96 50.20 -51.13
CA ARG A 501 -2.02 51.29 -51.51
C ARG A 501 -1.79 51.25 -52.98
N THR A 502 -1.92 52.38 -53.66
CA THR A 502 -1.60 52.49 -55.08
C THR A 502 -0.10 52.34 -55.25
N GLU A 503 0.35 51.33 -55.97
CA GLU A 503 1.73 51.09 -56.33
C GLU A 503 2.08 51.71 -57.69
N LEU A 504 1.13 51.67 -58.62
CA LEU A 504 1.24 52.30 -59.90
C LEU A 504 -0.06 53.05 -60.25
N GLN A 505 0.03 54.33 -60.50
CA GLN A 505 -1.12 55.13 -60.91
C GLN A 505 -1.60 54.74 -62.29
N ALA A 506 -2.91 54.65 -62.49
CA ALA A 506 -3.47 54.51 -63.84
C ALA A 506 -3.25 55.77 -64.65
N THR A 507 -2.97 55.62 -65.91
CA THR A 507 -2.88 56.72 -66.86
C THR A 507 -4.00 56.62 -67.91
N GLU A 508 -4.04 57.53 -68.87
CA GLU A 508 -5.06 57.49 -69.92
C GLU A 508 -4.88 56.24 -70.85
N THR A 509 -3.68 55.65 -70.89
CA THR A 509 -3.38 54.55 -71.81
C THR A 509 -2.95 53.27 -71.16
N THR A 510 -2.61 53.30 -69.88
CA THR A 510 -2.14 52.14 -69.14
C THR A 510 -2.85 52.00 -67.81
N ASP A 511 -3.15 50.75 -67.49
CA ASP A 511 -3.74 50.40 -66.22
C ASP A 511 -2.76 50.66 -65.07
N GLY A 512 -3.26 51.11 -63.91
CA GLY A 512 -2.56 51.20 -62.65
C GLY A 512 -2.64 49.89 -61.87
N ARG A 513 -1.97 49.86 -60.74
CA ARG A 513 -1.97 48.70 -59.83
C ARG A 513 -1.98 49.19 -58.39
N ARG A 514 -2.82 48.61 -57.58
CA ARG A 514 -2.77 48.74 -56.12
C ARG A 514 -2.43 47.43 -55.48
N VAL A 515 -1.78 47.52 -54.35
CA VAL A 515 -1.33 46.39 -53.57
C VAL A 515 -1.80 46.52 -52.11
N ARG A 516 -2.14 45.45 -51.51
CA ARG A 516 -2.27 45.34 -50.07
C ARG A 516 -1.44 44.19 -49.51
N LEU A 517 -0.95 44.36 -48.33
CA LEU A 517 -0.06 43.43 -47.69
C LEU A 517 -0.74 42.81 -46.45
N CYS A 518 -0.52 41.54 -46.29
CA CYS A 518 -0.71 40.88 -45.01
C CYS A 518 0.52 41.12 -44.14
N GLU A 519 0.36 41.04 -42.80
CA GLU A 519 1.49 41.18 -41.89
C GLU A 519 2.57 40.10 -42.11
N CYS A 520 2.21 38.93 -42.65
CA CYS A 520 3.15 37.88 -43.02
C CYS A 520 4.00 38.21 -44.27
N GLY A 521 3.73 39.31 -44.95
CA GLY A 521 4.43 39.75 -46.15
C GLY A 521 3.78 39.34 -47.45
N GLU A 522 2.70 38.53 -47.43
CA GLU A 522 1.97 38.16 -48.64
C GLU A 522 1.31 39.38 -49.25
N LYS A 523 1.30 39.44 -50.59
CA LYS A 523 0.81 40.58 -51.34
C LYS A 523 -0.36 40.19 -52.22
N GLU A 524 -1.41 40.98 -52.16
CA GLU A 524 -2.52 40.88 -53.05
C GLU A 524 -2.53 42.12 -53.96
N TYR A 525 -2.72 41.94 -55.24
CA TYR A 525 -2.69 42.99 -56.25
C TYR A 525 -4.03 43.13 -56.90
N GLU A 526 -4.41 44.37 -57.20
CA GLU A 526 -5.59 44.66 -57.97
C GLU A 526 -5.25 45.73 -59.03
N THR A 527 -5.78 45.52 -60.21
CA THR A 527 -5.59 46.44 -61.35
C THR A 527 -6.52 47.67 -61.19
N ILE A 528 -5.98 48.85 -61.35
CA ILE A 528 -6.75 50.10 -61.42
C ILE A 528 -6.92 50.36 -62.93
N PRO A 529 -8.17 50.35 -63.46
CA PRO A 529 -8.38 50.55 -64.89
C PRO A 529 -7.84 51.91 -65.38
N LYS A 530 -7.34 51.96 -66.59
CA LYS A 530 -6.89 53.18 -67.26
C LYS A 530 -8.03 54.23 -67.34
N THR A 531 -7.67 55.49 -67.29
CA THR A 531 -8.63 56.62 -67.21
C THR A 531 -9.12 57.14 -68.53
N GLY A 532 -8.63 56.56 -69.65
CA GLY A 532 -8.78 57.12 -71.03
C GLY A 532 -9.93 56.56 -71.88
N ASP A 533 -10.78 55.65 -71.39
CA ASP A 533 -11.99 55.21 -72.10
C ASP A 533 -13.24 55.81 -71.48
N GLY A 534 -13.60 57.00 -71.84
CA GLY A 534 -14.91 57.52 -71.59
C GLY A 534 -15.91 56.83 -72.54
N ASP A 535 -16.72 55.92 -72.02
CA ASP A 535 -17.98 55.58 -72.67
C ASP A 535 -19.11 55.58 -71.62
N THR A 536 -20.13 56.23 -72.05
CA THR A 536 -21.35 56.51 -71.31
C THR A 536 -22.27 55.28 -71.29
N GLY A 537 -22.65 54.81 -70.09
CA GLY A 537 -23.97 54.22 -69.86
C GLY A 537 -24.11 52.73 -70.03
N SER A 538 -24.23 52.05 -68.92
CA SER A 538 -25.29 51.09 -68.65
C SER A 538 -25.09 50.40 -67.33
N ASN A 539 -26.11 50.40 -66.50
CA ASN A 539 -26.21 49.59 -65.30
C ASN A 539 -25.98 48.10 -65.60
N GLY A 540 -24.89 47.53 -65.07
CA GLY A 540 -24.62 46.10 -65.11
C GLY A 540 -23.81 45.69 -63.89
N ILE A 541 -24.46 44.95 -63.00
CA ILE A 541 -23.85 44.32 -61.85
C ILE A 541 -22.73 43.40 -62.37
N SER A 542 -21.48 43.78 -62.21
CA SER A 542 -20.34 42.92 -62.56
C SER A 542 -19.99 42.02 -61.34
N THR A 543 -20.23 40.75 -61.51
CA THR A 543 -19.73 39.65 -60.68
C THR A 543 -18.20 39.71 -60.60
N PRO A 544 -17.57 39.64 -59.47
CA PRO A 544 -16.11 39.60 -59.40
C PRO A 544 -15.60 38.28 -59.97
N LEU A 545 -14.76 38.42 -60.94
CA LEU A 545 -14.02 37.30 -61.54
C LEU A 545 -13.00 36.78 -60.52
N LEU A 546 -13.21 35.57 -60.08
CA LEU A 546 -12.28 34.84 -59.22
C LEU A 546 -11.02 34.48 -60.02
N ILE A 547 -9.93 35.20 -59.84
CA ILE A 547 -8.63 34.86 -60.45
C ILE A 547 -7.91 33.99 -59.43
N GLY A 548 -7.68 32.74 -59.86
CA GLY A 548 -7.08 31.68 -59.08
C GLY A 548 -5.67 31.99 -58.58
N ILE A 549 -5.45 31.57 -57.37
CA ILE A 549 -4.13 31.50 -56.76
C ILE A 549 -3.36 30.38 -57.48
N ILE A 550 -2.30 30.68 -58.18
CA ILE A 550 -1.29 29.71 -58.62
C ILE A 550 -0.23 29.68 -57.51
N GLY A 551 -0.45 28.85 -56.54
CA GLY A 551 0.56 28.49 -55.54
C GLY A 551 1.25 27.20 -55.97
N GLY A 552 2.55 27.30 -56.22
CA GLY A 552 3.35 26.17 -56.65
C GLY A 552 3.72 25.19 -55.55
N GLY A 553 3.82 23.96 -55.95
CA GLY A 553 4.72 23.02 -55.31
C GLY A 553 4.09 21.93 -54.42
N VAL A 554 3.45 20.96 -55.07
CA VAL A 554 3.19 19.66 -54.45
C VAL A 554 4.45 18.81 -54.50
N ALA A 555 5.10 18.59 -53.38
CA ALA A 555 6.07 17.51 -53.24
C ALA A 555 5.35 16.27 -52.69
N LEU A 556 5.03 15.35 -53.57
CA LEU A 556 4.54 14.00 -53.21
C LEU A 556 5.71 13.21 -52.62
N ILE A 557 5.67 12.95 -51.32
CA ILE A 557 6.46 11.88 -50.72
C ILE A 557 5.55 10.67 -50.59
N ALA A 558 5.81 9.67 -51.41
CA ALA A 558 5.15 8.37 -51.34
C ALA A 558 5.65 7.61 -50.12
N VAL A 559 4.79 7.39 -49.16
CA VAL A 559 5.03 6.44 -48.06
C VAL A 559 4.59 5.06 -48.52
N GLY A 560 5.60 4.20 -48.74
CA GLY A 560 5.36 2.80 -49.10
C GLY A 560 4.71 2.03 -47.94
N ALA A 561 3.53 1.50 -48.18
CA ALA A 561 2.90 0.53 -47.35
C ALA A 561 3.63 -0.81 -47.44
N VAL A 562 4.29 -1.22 -46.37
CA VAL A 562 4.80 -2.58 -46.22
C VAL A 562 3.64 -3.44 -45.70
N ALA A 563 3.06 -4.24 -46.60
CA ALA A 563 2.10 -5.26 -46.23
C ALA A 563 2.84 -6.45 -45.62
N VAL A 564 2.63 -6.70 -44.31
CA VAL A 564 3.06 -7.92 -43.66
C VAL A 564 2.05 -9.01 -43.96
N ILE A 565 2.44 -9.96 -44.82
CA ILE A 565 1.67 -11.17 -45.12
C ILE A 565 1.88 -12.14 -43.93
N VAL A 566 0.85 -12.36 -43.14
CA VAL A 566 0.81 -13.44 -42.13
C VAL A 566 0.45 -14.74 -42.83
N ILE A 567 1.42 -15.61 -42.99
CA ILE A 567 1.21 -16.99 -43.47
C ILE A 567 0.73 -17.85 -42.29
N LYS A 568 -0.54 -18.17 -42.27
CA LYS A 568 -1.10 -19.22 -41.39
C LYS A 568 -0.64 -20.60 -41.89
N LYS A 569 0.31 -21.22 -41.22
CA LYS A 569 0.55 -22.66 -41.36
C LYS A 569 -0.44 -23.44 -40.50
N LYS A 570 -1.42 -24.07 -41.13
CA LYS A 570 -2.16 -25.18 -40.56
C LYS A 570 -1.21 -26.38 -40.44
N LYS A 571 -1.05 -26.91 -39.22
CA LYS A 571 -0.60 -28.28 -39.02
C LYS A 571 -1.78 -29.11 -38.62
N LYS A 572 -2.07 -30.13 -39.47
CA LYS A 572 -2.84 -31.32 -39.15
C LYS A 572 -1.89 -32.30 -38.45
N VAL A 573 -2.33 -32.90 -37.49
CA VAL A 573 -2.42 -34.22 -36.87
C VAL A 573 -2.39 -34.08 -35.37
#